data_346ee4998556ac7936e5c198eca37843
#
_entry.id   346ee4998556ac7936e5c198eca37843
#
_cell.length_a   1.000
_cell.length_b   1.000
_cell.length_c   1.000
_cell.angle_alpha   90.00
_cell.angle_beta   90.00
_cell.angle_gamma   90.00
#
_symmetry.space_group_name_H-M   'P 1'
#
loop_
_entity.id
_entity.type
_entity.pdbx_description
1 polymer ?
#
loop_
_entity_poly.entity_id
_entity_poly.type
_entity_poly.pdbx_seq_one_letter_code
_entity_poly.pdbx_strand_id
1 'polypeptide(L)'
;IITVPKGLVATGPGLLQKTSTKGGKSTYHWKTRYPISNYCLVFNAADYAVVKRTYTTVDGNKVPMDYHVLQENKDKAEGLLDLYEQSARILEKYFGEFPWAKERMGMSETPHLGMEHQTNIAYGNQYRYQKIGGKEFDWLLHHEFGHEWWANKVTNKDWAHMWIQEGICTFGDAMATRELAGEEAYRQRMKTTGMNTQNKFPVVRGEEVDTDSTYQGDIYGKGAFFMHTLRYVIGDD
;
A
#
# COMPACT_ATOMS: atom_id res chain seq x y z
N ILE A 1 -11.71 13.09 -14.26
CA ILE A 1 -11.04 14.07 -15.15
C ILE A 1 -10.38 15.10 -14.25
N ILE A 2 -9.06 15.29 -14.42
CA ILE A 2 -8.26 16.22 -13.62
C ILE A 2 -7.63 17.22 -14.58
N THR A 3 -7.83 18.51 -14.34
CA THR A 3 -7.25 19.58 -15.16
C THR A 3 -6.33 20.45 -14.29
N VAL A 4 -5.08 20.57 -14.71
CA VAL A 4 -4.01 21.29 -14.00
C VAL A 4 -3.31 22.29 -14.92
N PRO A 5 -2.57 23.27 -14.40
CA PRO A 5 -1.70 24.11 -15.21
C PRO A 5 -0.74 23.29 -16.09
N LYS A 6 -0.43 23.79 -17.30
CA LYS A 6 0.55 23.17 -18.19
C LYS A 6 1.89 23.07 -17.46
N GLY A 7 2.55 21.91 -17.56
CA GLY A 7 3.80 21.59 -16.87
C GLY A 7 3.59 20.67 -15.67
N LEU A 8 2.40 20.65 -15.06
CA LEU A 8 2.11 19.67 -14.03
C LEU A 8 1.57 18.38 -14.64
N VAL A 9 1.93 17.27 -13.99
CA VAL A 9 1.37 15.94 -14.26
C VAL A 9 0.37 15.62 -13.16
N ALA A 10 -0.82 15.16 -13.55
CA ALA A 10 -1.84 14.73 -12.62
C ALA A 10 -2.11 13.23 -12.72
N THR A 11 -2.19 12.55 -11.57
CA THR A 11 -2.46 11.13 -11.46
C THR A 11 -3.69 10.87 -10.59
N GLY A 12 -4.39 9.80 -10.87
CA GLY A 12 -5.58 9.32 -10.16
C GLY A 12 -5.68 7.81 -10.22
N PRO A 13 -6.69 7.18 -9.64
CA PRO A 13 -6.84 5.72 -9.63
C PRO A 13 -7.17 5.16 -11.02
N GLY A 14 -6.87 3.88 -11.20
CA GLY A 14 -7.16 3.15 -12.44
C GLY A 14 -6.15 3.47 -13.55
N LEU A 15 -6.62 3.46 -14.79
CA LEU A 15 -5.80 3.64 -15.99
C LEU A 15 -5.98 5.01 -16.63
N LEU A 16 -4.88 5.64 -17.03
CA LEU A 16 -4.90 6.84 -17.85
C LEU A 16 -5.45 6.52 -19.25
N GLN A 17 -6.57 7.12 -19.62
CA GLN A 17 -7.23 6.90 -20.90
C GLN A 17 -6.77 7.92 -21.95
N LYS A 18 -6.61 9.18 -21.55
CA LYS A 18 -6.31 10.27 -22.46
C LYS A 18 -5.68 11.44 -21.72
N THR A 19 -4.78 12.11 -22.41
CA THR A 19 -4.24 13.42 -22.00
C THR A 19 -4.46 14.43 -23.13
N SER A 20 -4.81 15.66 -22.78
CA SER A 20 -4.92 16.76 -23.74
C SER A 20 -4.43 18.05 -23.12
N THR A 21 -3.90 18.95 -23.97
CA THR A 21 -3.41 20.26 -23.55
C THR A 21 -4.10 21.35 -24.37
N LYS A 22 -4.74 22.32 -23.70
CA LYS A 22 -5.40 23.45 -24.35
C LYS A 22 -5.43 24.66 -23.41
N GLY A 23 -5.21 25.87 -23.92
CA GLY A 23 -5.33 27.10 -23.17
C GLY A 23 -4.44 27.18 -21.92
N GLY A 24 -3.20 26.69 -22.00
CA GLY A 24 -2.26 26.71 -20.87
C GLY A 24 -2.58 25.70 -19.75
N LYS A 25 -3.45 24.72 -20.02
CA LYS A 25 -3.84 23.67 -19.07
C LYS A 25 -3.64 22.28 -19.68
N SER A 26 -3.33 21.31 -18.85
CA SER A 26 -3.28 19.87 -19.19
C SER A 26 -4.43 19.15 -18.49
N THR A 27 -5.13 18.27 -19.22
CA THR A 27 -6.27 17.51 -18.71
C THR A 27 -5.97 16.03 -18.84
N TYR A 28 -6.16 15.29 -17.76
CA TYR A 28 -5.91 13.86 -17.62
C TYR A 28 -7.24 13.15 -17.36
N HIS A 29 -7.54 12.13 -18.16
CA HIS A 29 -8.72 11.29 -18.00
C HIS A 29 -8.31 9.94 -17.41
N TRP A 30 -8.57 9.73 -16.15
CA TRP A 30 -8.37 8.47 -15.43
C TRP A 30 -9.67 7.70 -15.34
N LYS A 31 -9.60 6.37 -15.38
CA LYS A 31 -10.77 5.50 -15.28
C LYS A 31 -10.43 4.22 -14.54
N THR A 32 -11.20 3.92 -13.51
CA THR A 32 -11.19 2.63 -12.81
C THR A 32 -12.02 1.61 -13.57
N ARG A 33 -11.64 0.35 -13.52
CA ARG A 33 -12.41 -0.80 -14.03
C ARG A 33 -13.10 -1.55 -12.90
N TYR A 34 -12.56 -1.41 -11.69
CA TYR A 34 -13.08 -2.03 -10.47
C TYR A 34 -13.81 -0.99 -9.62
N PRO A 35 -14.74 -1.43 -8.74
CA PRO A 35 -15.27 -0.55 -7.71
C PRO A 35 -14.16 0.06 -6.86
N ILE A 36 -14.36 1.30 -6.42
CA ILE A 36 -13.43 2.01 -5.55
C ILE A 36 -14.21 2.67 -4.42
N SER A 37 -13.70 2.57 -3.19
CA SER A 37 -14.23 3.29 -2.04
C SER A 37 -13.91 4.78 -2.15
N ASN A 38 -14.83 5.64 -1.72
CA ASN A 38 -14.54 7.07 -1.59
C ASN A 38 -13.34 7.35 -0.69
N TYR A 39 -13.09 6.52 0.30
CA TYR A 39 -11.91 6.55 1.16
C TYR A 39 -10.60 6.47 0.38
N CYS A 40 -10.54 5.64 -0.66
CA CYS A 40 -9.34 5.39 -1.46
C CYS A 40 -9.27 6.24 -2.75
N LEU A 41 -10.26 7.12 -2.99
CA LEU A 41 -10.31 7.97 -4.17
C LEU A 41 -9.42 9.20 -3.97
N VAL A 42 -8.34 9.29 -4.71
CA VAL A 42 -7.37 10.39 -4.63
C VAL A 42 -6.98 10.90 -6.02
N PHE A 43 -6.53 12.13 -6.06
CA PHE A 43 -5.70 12.63 -7.15
C PHE A 43 -4.47 13.36 -6.60
N ASN A 44 -3.35 13.26 -7.29
CA ASN A 44 -2.14 14.03 -7.01
C ASN A 44 -1.75 14.82 -8.24
N ALA A 45 -1.16 15.98 -8.04
CA ALA A 45 -0.65 16.81 -9.13
C ALA A 45 0.61 17.55 -8.68
N ALA A 46 1.69 17.36 -9.41
CA ALA A 46 2.97 18.03 -9.17
C ALA A 46 3.82 18.04 -10.46
N ASP A 47 5.02 18.57 -10.37
CA ASP A 47 6.03 18.41 -11.40
C ASP A 47 6.64 16.99 -11.33
N TYR A 48 5.83 16.02 -11.75
CA TYR A 48 6.23 14.61 -11.75
C TYR A 48 6.95 14.19 -13.01
N ALA A 49 8.06 13.45 -12.85
CA ALA A 49 8.49 12.46 -13.81
C ALA A 49 7.66 11.19 -13.64
N VAL A 50 7.45 10.43 -14.72
CA VAL A 50 6.74 9.15 -14.65
C VAL A 50 7.69 8.05 -15.10
N VAL A 51 8.06 7.17 -14.17
CA VAL A 51 8.87 5.98 -14.43
C VAL A 51 7.95 4.78 -14.50
N LYS A 52 8.12 3.95 -15.53
CA LYS A 52 7.20 2.86 -15.85
C LYS A 52 7.93 1.54 -16.02
N ARG A 53 7.30 0.48 -15.52
CA ARG A 53 7.69 -0.92 -15.74
C ARG A 53 6.45 -1.76 -16.04
N THR A 54 6.66 -3.03 -16.28
CA THR A 54 5.60 -4.05 -16.34
C THR A 54 5.93 -5.12 -15.32
N TYR A 55 5.04 -5.33 -14.38
CA TYR A 55 5.10 -6.44 -13.43
C TYR A 55 4.38 -7.66 -14.01
N THR A 56 4.88 -8.85 -13.73
CA THR A 56 4.17 -10.09 -14.04
C THR A 56 3.74 -10.72 -12.73
N THR A 57 2.42 -10.81 -12.52
CA THR A 57 1.81 -11.35 -11.30
C THR A 57 2.07 -12.85 -11.13
N VAL A 58 1.75 -13.38 -9.97
CA VAL A 58 1.85 -14.81 -9.66
C VAL A 58 1.03 -15.67 -10.63
N ASP A 59 -0.10 -15.18 -11.13
CA ASP A 59 -0.96 -15.86 -12.12
C ASP A 59 -0.55 -15.58 -13.58
N GLY A 60 0.55 -14.84 -13.79
CA GLY A 60 1.10 -14.56 -15.12
C GLY A 60 0.50 -13.36 -15.84
N ASN A 61 -0.37 -12.58 -15.19
CA ASN A 61 -0.91 -11.35 -15.77
C ASN A 61 0.16 -10.25 -15.82
N LYS A 62 0.19 -9.49 -16.92
CA LYS A 62 1.08 -8.34 -17.08
C LYS A 62 0.37 -7.07 -16.63
N VAL A 63 0.86 -6.46 -15.57
CA VAL A 63 0.29 -5.26 -14.95
C VAL A 63 1.24 -4.08 -15.14
N PRO A 64 0.78 -2.94 -15.67
CA PRO A 64 1.58 -1.72 -15.67
C PRO A 64 1.94 -1.33 -14.24
N MET A 65 3.20 -1.00 -14.00
CA MET A 65 3.70 -0.44 -12.76
C MET A 65 4.23 0.96 -13.08
N ASP A 66 3.69 2.00 -12.45
CA ASP A 66 4.16 3.36 -12.67
C ASP A 66 4.36 4.14 -11.36
N TYR A 67 5.40 4.91 -11.32
CA TYR A 67 5.73 5.79 -10.22
C TYR A 67 5.78 7.24 -10.72
N HIS A 68 4.92 8.07 -10.13
CA HIS A 68 4.90 9.51 -10.31
C HIS A 68 5.82 10.13 -9.25
N VAL A 69 7.07 10.34 -9.60
CA VAL A 69 8.15 10.81 -8.75
C VAL A 69 8.43 12.29 -9.01
N LEU A 70 8.74 13.08 -7.99
CA LEU A 70 9.18 14.46 -8.17
C LEU A 70 10.47 14.49 -9.02
N GLN A 71 10.61 15.49 -9.89
CA GLN A 71 11.76 15.58 -10.85
C GLN A 71 13.10 15.46 -10.13
N GLU A 72 13.24 16.05 -8.95
CA GLU A 72 14.45 16.05 -8.13
C GLU A 72 14.84 14.67 -7.59
N ASN A 73 13.89 13.72 -7.53
CA ASN A 73 14.08 12.37 -7.00
C ASN A 73 14.01 11.28 -8.10
N LYS A 74 13.97 11.68 -9.37
CA LYS A 74 13.78 10.76 -10.50
C LYS A 74 14.86 9.66 -10.56
N ASP A 75 16.07 9.96 -10.16
CA ASP A 75 17.21 9.03 -10.10
C ASP A 75 17.02 7.89 -9.11
N LYS A 76 16.15 8.08 -8.09
CA LYS A 76 15.83 7.08 -7.07
C LYS A 76 14.69 6.12 -7.47
N ALA A 77 13.95 6.47 -8.52
CA ALA A 77 12.71 5.78 -8.89
C ALA A 77 12.92 4.31 -9.26
N GLU A 78 13.97 3.98 -9.99
CA GLU A 78 14.24 2.60 -10.40
C GLU A 78 14.52 1.69 -9.21
N GLY A 79 15.34 2.16 -8.24
CA GLY A 79 15.61 1.41 -7.01
C GLY A 79 14.36 1.21 -6.16
N LEU A 80 13.46 2.21 -6.11
CA LEU A 80 12.19 2.06 -5.39
C LEU A 80 11.24 1.08 -6.10
N LEU A 81 11.22 1.06 -7.44
CA LEU A 81 10.44 0.09 -8.20
C LEU A 81 10.95 -1.34 -8.01
N ASP A 82 12.26 -1.57 -7.80
CA ASP A 82 12.81 -2.88 -7.43
C ASP A 82 12.23 -3.36 -6.08
N LEU A 83 12.13 -2.46 -5.11
CA LEU A 83 11.52 -2.76 -3.80
C LEU A 83 10.00 -2.94 -3.90
N TYR A 84 9.35 -2.25 -4.84
CA TYR A 84 7.93 -2.45 -5.12
C TYR A 84 7.67 -3.85 -5.69
N GLU A 85 8.48 -4.32 -6.65
CA GLU A 85 8.40 -5.69 -7.15
C GLU A 85 8.70 -6.72 -6.06
N GLN A 86 9.70 -6.47 -5.20
CA GLN A 86 10.00 -7.34 -4.06
C GLN A 86 8.77 -7.47 -3.14
N SER A 87 8.14 -6.35 -2.79
CA SER A 87 6.92 -6.31 -1.97
C SER A 87 5.76 -7.05 -2.63
N ALA A 88 5.57 -6.85 -3.95
CA ALA A 88 4.51 -7.52 -4.70
C ALA A 88 4.67 -9.05 -4.64
N ARG A 89 5.86 -9.57 -4.90
CA ARG A 89 6.12 -11.01 -4.84
C ARG A 89 5.87 -11.60 -3.46
N ILE A 90 6.23 -10.89 -2.40
CA ILE A 90 6.00 -11.34 -1.03
C ILE A 90 4.50 -11.35 -0.71
N LEU A 91 3.79 -10.26 -1.02
CA LEU A 91 2.36 -10.14 -0.73
C LEU A 91 1.54 -11.13 -1.56
N GLU A 92 1.84 -11.30 -2.85
CA GLU A 92 1.16 -12.29 -3.69
C GLU A 92 1.36 -13.72 -3.20
N LYS A 93 2.51 -14.04 -2.62
CA LYS A 93 2.77 -15.37 -2.04
C LYS A 93 1.81 -15.70 -0.89
N TYR A 94 1.44 -14.70 -0.08
CA TYR A 94 0.60 -14.90 1.11
C TYR A 94 -0.87 -14.56 0.86
N PHE A 95 -1.17 -13.61 -0.01
CA PHE A 95 -2.51 -13.06 -0.20
C PHE A 95 -3.12 -13.36 -1.58
N GLY A 96 -2.37 -14.05 -2.45
CA GLY A 96 -2.78 -14.31 -3.82
C GLY A 96 -2.51 -13.14 -4.76
N GLU A 97 -2.92 -13.29 -6.02
CA GLU A 97 -2.64 -12.33 -7.08
C GLU A 97 -3.07 -10.89 -6.72
N PHE A 98 -2.29 -9.92 -7.20
CA PHE A 98 -2.62 -8.49 -7.12
C PHE A 98 -4.07 -8.23 -7.56
N PRO A 99 -4.91 -7.66 -6.69
CA PRO A 99 -6.37 -7.65 -6.91
C PRO A 99 -6.83 -6.91 -8.17
N TRP A 100 -6.04 -5.96 -8.62
CA TRP A 100 -6.38 -5.06 -9.71
C TRP A 100 -5.58 -5.33 -10.97
N ALA A 101 -5.36 -6.60 -11.31
CA ALA A 101 -4.52 -7.04 -12.42
C ALA A 101 -4.92 -6.46 -13.80
N LYS A 102 -6.17 -5.96 -13.95
CA LYS A 102 -6.64 -5.27 -15.18
C LYS A 102 -6.45 -3.74 -15.12
N GLU A 103 -5.81 -3.23 -14.09
CA GLU A 103 -5.49 -1.80 -13.94
C GLU A 103 -3.98 -1.61 -13.86
N ARG A 104 -3.47 -1.04 -12.78
CA ARG A 104 -2.04 -0.79 -12.61
C ARG A 104 -1.62 -0.84 -11.14
N MET A 105 -0.36 -1.09 -10.92
CA MET A 105 0.34 -0.85 -9.66
C MET A 105 0.89 0.57 -9.70
N GLY A 106 0.11 1.54 -9.23
CA GLY A 106 0.47 2.96 -9.26
C GLY A 106 0.97 3.46 -7.93
N MET A 107 1.90 4.40 -7.98
CA MET A 107 2.45 5.07 -6.82
C MET A 107 2.72 6.55 -7.14
N SER A 108 2.55 7.41 -6.14
CA SER A 108 2.84 8.86 -6.26
C SER A 108 3.69 9.31 -5.08
N GLU A 109 4.76 10.03 -5.35
CA GLU A 109 5.52 10.70 -4.30
C GLU A 109 4.69 11.84 -3.71
N THR A 110 4.60 11.89 -2.37
CA THR A 110 3.76 12.83 -1.63
C THR A 110 4.52 13.44 -0.45
N PRO A 111 4.10 14.63 0.04
CA PRO A 111 4.72 15.24 1.21
C PRO A 111 4.33 14.56 2.55
N HIS A 112 3.23 13.79 2.58
CA HIS A 112 2.82 13.00 3.73
C HIS A 112 3.41 11.59 3.65
N LEU A 113 3.48 10.89 4.78
CA LEU A 113 4.23 9.64 4.92
C LEU A 113 3.75 8.55 3.95
N GLY A 114 2.48 8.18 4.00
CA GLY A 114 1.86 7.16 3.16
C GLY A 114 0.35 7.20 3.24
N MET A 115 -0.30 6.57 2.28
CA MET A 115 -1.73 6.32 2.25
C MET A 115 -2.06 5.29 1.17
N GLU A 116 -2.97 4.38 1.49
CA GLU A 116 -3.36 3.20 0.71
C GLU A 116 -4.34 3.48 -0.43
N HIS A 117 -4.21 4.57 -1.15
CA HIS A 117 -5.11 4.89 -2.26
C HIS A 117 -5.07 3.83 -3.35
N GLN A 118 -6.23 3.22 -3.66
CA GLN A 118 -6.35 2.12 -4.61
C GLN A 118 -5.68 2.44 -5.96
N THR A 119 -4.74 1.60 -6.37
CA THR A 119 -3.96 1.72 -7.61
C THR A 119 -3.17 3.04 -7.78
N ASN A 120 -3.00 3.80 -6.70
CA ASN A 120 -2.25 5.07 -6.70
C ASN A 120 -1.74 5.40 -5.29
N ILE A 121 -1.04 4.45 -4.65
CA ILE A 121 -0.57 4.59 -3.27
C ILE A 121 0.30 5.84 -3.11
N ALA A 122 0.17 6.50 -1.95
CA ALA A 122 1.01 7.64 -1.61
C ALA A 122 2.31 7.16 -0.99
N TYR A 123 3.43 7.75 -1.40
CA TYR A 123 4.76 7.43 -0.91
C TYR A 123 5.51 8.68 -0.46
N GLY A 124 5.79 8.81 0.83
CA GLY A 124 6.54 9.91 1.41
C GLY A 124 7.62 9.45 2.40
N ASN A 125 8.12 8.19 2.29
CA ASN A 125 9.17 7.66 3.16
C ASN A 125 10.56 8.29 2.92
N GLN A 126 10.69 9.16 1.92
CA GLN A 126 11.94 9.84 1.58
C GLN A 126 13.10 8.86 1.31
N TYR A 127 12.78 7.67 0.75
CA TYR A 127 13.75 6.62 0.40
C TYR A 127 14.56 6.09 1.60
N ARG A 128 13.94 6.06 2.79
CA ARG A 128 14.55 5.55 4.02
C ARG A 128 14.35 4.06 4.12
N TYR A 129 15.30 3.32 3.57
CA TYR A 129 15.27 1.87 3.56
C TYR A 129 15.88 1.29 4.83
N GLN A 130 15.38 0.13 5.23
CA GLN A 130 15.97 -0.70 6.28
C GLN A 130 16.55 -1.98 5.66
N LYS A 131 17.37 -2.70 6.41
CA LYS A 131 17.88 -4.00 5.98
C LYS A 131 17.23 -5.11 6.79
N ILE A 132 16.66 -6.09 6.08
CA ILE A 132 16.09 -7.30 6.65
C ILE A 132 16.77 -8.49 5.98
N GLY A 133 17.44 -9.36 6.76
CA GLY A 133 18.20 -10.47 6.19
C GLY A 133 19.30 -10.05 5.20
N GLY A 134 19.85 -8.84 5.37
CA GLY A 134 20.87 -8.26 4.46
C GLY A 134 20.30 -7.63 3.20
N LYS A 135 19.01 -7.74 2.92
CA LYS A 135 18.32 -7.14 1.77
C LYS A 135 17.71 -5.79 2.15
N GLU A 136 17.73 -4.85 1.22
CA GLU A 136 16.98 -3.60 1.38
C GLU A 136 15.49 -3.86 1.37
N PHE A 137 14.76 -3.11 2.19
CA PHE A 137 13.32 -3.20 2.34
C PHE A 137 12.74 -1.84 2.69
N ASP A 138 11.67 -1.46 2.04
CA ASP A 138 10.89 -0.27 2.38
C ASP A 138 9.58 -0.71 3.06
N TRP A 139 9.54 -0.50 4.38
CA TRP A 139 8.41 -0.92 5.20
C TRP A 139 7.12 -0.16 4.84
N LEU A 140 7.22 1.16 4.53
CA LEU A 140 6.06 1.96 4.17
C LEU A 140 5.46 1.48 2.86
N LEU A 141 6.29 1.37 1.82
CA LEU A 141 5.86 0.87 0.52
C LEU A 141 5.17 -0.50 0.64
N HIS A 142 5.76 -1.41 1.43
CA HIS A 142 5.20 -2.74 1.64
C HIS A 142 3.83 -2.69 2.34
N HIS A 143 3.72 -1.88 3.39
CA HIS A 143 2.50 -1.69 4.17
C HIS A 143 1.38 -1.09 3.31
N GLU A 144 1.62 0.06 2.68
CA GLU A 144 0.64 0.74 1.84
C GLU A 144 0.21 -0.12 0.64
N PHE A 145 1.13 -0.92 0.09
CA PHE A 145 0.79 -1.84 -0.98
C PHE A 145 0.01 -3.07 -0.48
N GLY A 146 0.24 -3.53 0.75
CA GLY A 146 -0.54 -4.59 1.39
C GLY A 146 -2.03 -4.26 1.50
N HIS A 147 -2.34 -2.99 1.65
CA HIS A 147 -3.70 -2.50 1.67
C HIS A 147 -4.48 -2.68 0.36
N GLU A 148 -3.84 -2.95 -0.76
CA GLU A 148 -4.57 -3.30 -1.99
C GLU A 148 -5.41 -4.57 -1.81
N TRP A 149 -4.97 -5.51 -0.95
CA TRP A 149 -5.77 -6.66 -0.52
C TRP A 149 -6.66 -6.33 0.68
N TRP A 150 -6.09 -5.68 1.74
CA TRP A 150 -6.71 -5.48 3.05
C TRP A 150 -6.97 -3.99 3.31
N ALA A 151 -7.93 -3.45 2.74
CA ALA A 151 -8.60 -2.17 2.75
C ALA A 151 -9.33 -1.95 1.43
N ASN A 152 -8.61 -2.11 0.29
CA ASN A 152 -9.16 -1.77 -1.02
C ASN A 152 -10.05 -2.90 -1.57
N LYS A 153 -9.57 -4.15 -1.54
CA LYS A 153 -10.36 -5.32 -1.98
C LYS A 153 -11.27 -5.85 -0.87
N VAL A 154 -10.72 -6.06 0.31
CA VAL A 154 -11.48 -6.47 1.50
C VAL A 154 -11.59 -5.26 2.41
N THR A 155 -12.66 -4.50 2.21
CA THR A 155 -12.95 -3.26 2.94
C THR A 155 -13.83 -3.55 4.15
N ASN A 156 -13.54 -2.94 5.29
CA ASN A 156 -14.43 -2.97 6.44
C ASN A 156 -15.76 -2.26 6.11
N LYS A 157 -16.87 -2.86 6.52
CA LYS A 157 -18.21 -2.27 6.37
C LYS A 157 -18.42 -1.12 7.35
N ASP A 158 -17.80 -1.21 8.50
CA ASP A 158 -17.90 -0.28 9.62
C ASP A 158 -16.48 0.05 10.10
N TRP A 159 -16.19 1.30 10.38
CA TRP A 159 -14.89 1.75 10.88
C TRP A 159 -14.49 1.10 12.20
N ALA A 160 -15.45 0.59 12.99
CA ALA A 160 -15.20 -0.23 14.17
C ALA A 160 -14.29 -1.44 13.88
N HIS A 161 -14.27 -1.92 12.63
CA HIS A 161 -13.47 -3.05 12.17
C HIS A 161 -12.20 -2.64 11.41
N MET A 162 -11.68 -1.44 11.61
CA MET A 162 -10.49 -0.93 10.90
C MET A 162 -9.23 -1.79 11.11
N TRP A 163 -9.20 -2.59 12.17
CA TRP A 163 -8.13 -3.57 12.40
C TRP A 163 -7.98 -4.60 11.25
N ILE A 164 -9.04 -4.85 10.47
CA ILE A 164 -8.97 -5.73 9.29
C ILE A 164 -8.04 -5.13 8.25
N GLN A 165 -8.05 -3.82 8.10
CA GLN A 165 -7.13 -3.10 7.22
C GLN A 165 -5.74 -3.05 7.84
N GLU A 166 -5.59 -2.40 8.97
CA GLU A 166 -4.30 -2.09 9.57
C GLU A 166 -3.61 -3.30 10.24
N GLY A 167 -4.39 -4.09 10.96
CA GLY A 167 -3.84 -5.24 11.69
C GLY A 167 -3.36 -6.35 10.76
N ILE A 168 -4.09 -6.64 9.68
CA ILE A 168 -3.67 -7.67 8.72
C ILE A 168 -2.49 -7.16 7.88
N CYS A 169 -2.44 -5.89 7.49
CA CYS A 169 -1.26 -5.32 6.82
C CYS A 169 -0.03 -5.33 7.73
N THR A 170 -0.17 -4.96 9.01
CA THR A 170 0.93 -5.04 9.99
C THR A 170 1.41 -6.49 10.19
N PHE A 171 0.51 -7.47 10.15
CA PHE A 171 0.88 -8.87 10.13
C PHE A 171 1.61 -9.24 8.83
N GLY A 172 1.17 -8.72 7.68
CA GLY A 172 1.85 -8.84 6.38
C GLY A 172 3.30 -8.34 6.42
N ASP A 173 3.55 -7.21 7.10
CA ASP A 173 4.91 -6.69 7.33
C ASP A 173 5.79 -7.68 8.10
N ALA A 174 5.21 -8.38 9.08
CA ALA A 174 5.91 -9.43 9.83
C ALA A 174 6.17 -10.66 8.95
N MET A 175 5.23 -11.02 8.07
CA MET A 175 5.42 -12.11 7.11
C MET A 175 6.50 -11.78 6.07
N ALA A 176 6.65 -10.50 5.68
CA ALA A 176 7.78 -10.07 4.86
C ALA A 176 9.13 -10.25 5.61
N THR A 177 9.16 -9.97 6.90
CA THR A 177 10.36 -10.24 7.72
C THR A 177 10.69 -11.75 7.73
N ARG A 178 9.66 -12.61 7.83
CA ARG A 178 9.83 -14.06 7.71
C ARG A 178 10.44 -14.47 6.36
N GLU A 179 9.91 -13.92 5.28
CA GLU A 179 10.36 -14.23 3.92
C GLU A 179 11.81 -13.81 3.67
N LEU A 180 12.21 -12.67 4.20
CA LEU A 180 13.52 -12.08 3.97
C LEU A 180 14.60 -12.60 4.94
N ALA A 181 14.24 -12.95 6.18
CA ALA A 181 15.20 -13.28 7.25
C ALA A 181 14.83 -14.52 8.08
N GLY A 182 13.76 -15.24 7.73
CA GLY A 182 13.38 -16.50 8.35
C GLY A 182 12.49 -16.39 9.59
N GLU A 183 12.07 -17.54 10.10
CA GLU A 183 11.08 -17.68 11.17
C GLU A 183 11.50 -17.00 12.48
N GLU A 184 12.78 -17.06 12.85
CA GLU A 184 13.26 -16.43 14.09
C GLU A 184 13.15 -14.90 14.03
N ALA A 185 13.49 -14.30 12.89
CA ALA A 185 13.32 -12.85 12.68
C ALA A 185 11.84 -12.45 12.73
N TYR A 186 10.94 -13.26 12.17
CA TYR A 186 9.50 -13.08 12.29
C TYR A 186 9.06 -13.10 13.77
N ARG A 187 9.48 -14.10 14.54
CA ARG A 187 9.13 -14.20 15.97
C ARG A 187 9.60 -12.98 16.75
N GLN A 188 10.82 -12.53 16.49
CA GLN A 188 11.35 -11.32 17.09
C GLN A 188 10.56 -10.07 16.69
N ARG A 189 10.16 -9.95 15.43
CA ARG A 189 9.29 -8.87 14.93
C ARG A 189 7.95 -8.90 15.67
N MET A 190 7.28 -10.04 15.76
CA MET A 190 6.00 -10.16 16.47
C MET A 190 6.14 -9.89 17.97
N LYS A 191 7.23 -10.32 18.62
CA LYS A 191 7.52 -9.97 20.01
C LYS A 191 7.61 -8.45 20.19
N THR A 192 8.34 -7.75 19.33
CA THR A 192 8.46 -6.29 19.35
C THR A 192 7.10 -5.61 19.13
N THR A 193 6.32 -6.10 18.19
CA THR A 193 4.95 -5.61 17.91
C THR A 193 4.07 -5.77 19.15
N GLY A 194 4.10 -6.93 19.82
CA GLY A 194 3.35 -7.17 21.05
C GLY A 194 3.77 -6.27 22.21
N MET A 195 5.08 -6.05 22.38
CA MET A 195 5.61 -5.17 23.45
C MET A 195 5.20 -3.70 23.24
N ASN A 196 5.06 -3.26 21.99
CA ASN A 196 4.66 -1.89 21.65
C ASN A 196 3.13 -1.71 21.64
N THR A 197 2.36 -2.79 21.71
CA THR A 197 0.89 -2.76 21.77
C THR A 197 0.44 -2.26 23.14
N GLN A 198 -0.33 -1.18 23.16
CA GLN A 198 -0.76 -0.55 24.42
C GLN A 198 -1.84 -1.36 25.15
N ASN A 199 -2.62 -2.14 24.42
CA ASN A 199 -3.74 -2.96 24.91
C ASN A 199 -4.73 -2.15 25.79
N LYS A 200 -5.01 -0.90 25.38
CA LYS A 200 -5.93 -0.01 26.09
C LYS A 200 -7.40 -0.27 25.72
N PHE A 201 -7.64 -0.72 24.50
CA PHE A 201 -8.96 -0.88 23.95
C PHE A 201 -9.14 -2.26 23.30
N PRO A 202 -10.37 -2.77 23.16
CA PRO A 202 -10.65 -3.92 22.31
C PRO A 202 -10.28 -3.59 20.85
N VAL A 203 -10.01 -4.62 20.05
CA VAL A 203 -9.69 -4.47 18.61
C VAL A 203 -10.88 -3.90 17.85
N VAL A 204 -12.10 -4.35 18.18
CA VAL A 204 -13.35 -3.78 17.67
C VAL A 204 -13.91 -2.83 18.71
N ARG A 205 -14.20 -1.60 18.34
CA ARG A 205 -14.64 -0.56 19.26
C ARG A 205 -15.86 0.17 18.73
N GLY A 206 -17.02 -0.15 19.34
CA GLY A 206 -18.31 0.43 18.95
C GLY A 206 -18.95 -0.26 17.76
N GLU A 207 -20.00 0.35 17.23
CA GLU A 207 -20.75 0.00 16.03
C GLU A 207 -21.22 1.30 15.37
N GLU A 208 -21.23 1.34 14.04
CA GLU A 208 -21.64 2.51 13.24
C GLU A 208 -20.88 3.80 13.64
N VAL A 209 -19.58 3.67 13.88
CA VAL A 209 -18.70 4.74 14.34
C VAL A 209 -17.91 5.35 13.18
N ASP A 210 -17.36 6.54 13.40
CA ASP A 210 -16.40 7.19 12.51
C ASP A 210 -14.95 6.76 12.79
N THR A 211 -14.04 7.20 11.94
CA THR A 211 -12.61 6.90 12.08
C THR A 211 -12.01 7.50 13.35
N ASP A 212 -12.44 8.70 13.78
CA ASP A 212 -11.89 9.38 14.94
C ASP A 212 -12.13 8.58 16.23
N SER A 213 -13.24 7.83 16.27
CA SER A 213 -13.61 6.98 17.41
C SER A 213 -12.78 5.69 17.47
N THR A 214 -12.24 5.20 16.37
CA THR A 214 -11.61 3.88 16.28
C THR A 214 -10.12 3.93 15.97
N TYR A 215 -9.63 5.00 15.34
CA TYR A 215 -8.25 5.12 14.91
C TYR A 215 -7.31 5.28 16.12
N GLN A 216 -6.56 4.23 16.41
CA GLN A 216 -5.62 4.18 17.54
C GLN A 216 -4.63 3.01 17.36
N GLY A 217 -3.50 3.04 18.09
CA GLY A 217 -2.38 2.12 17.88
C GLY A 217 -2.69 0.61 18.02
N ASP A 218 -3.71 0.26 18.81
CA ASP A 218 -4.07 -1.15 19.04
C ASP A 218 -4.68 -1.82 17.80
N ILE A 219 -5.26 -1.07 16.85
CA ILE A 219 -5.78 -1.66 15.60
C ILE A 219 -4.65 -2.26 14.76
N TYR A 220 -3.45 -1.69 14.82
CA TYR A 220 -2.24 -2.20 14.17
C TYR A 220 -1.64 -3.39 14.93
N GLY A 221 -1.04 -3.13 16.08
CA GLY A 221 -0.26 -4.11 16.82
C GLY A 221 -1.10 -5.25 17.39
N LYS A 222 -2.22 -4.94 18.02
CA LYS A 222 -3.11 -5.97 18.59
C LYS A 222 -3.82 -6.76 17.50
N GLY A 223 -4.22 -6.10 16.38
CA GLY A 223 -4.77 -6.78 15.21
C GLY A 223 -3.76 -7.75 14.60
N ALA A 224 -2.51 -7.33 14.42
CA ALA A 224 -1.44 -8.21 13.94
C ALA A 224 -1.18 -9.38 14.89
N PHE A 225 -1.25 -9.13 16.21
CA PHE A 225 -1.05 -10.18 17.21
C PHE A 225 -2.20 -11.19 17.25
N PHE A 226 -3.41 -10.75 16.93
CA PHE A 226 -4.54 -11.65 16.72
C PHE A 226 -4.28 -12.60 15.54
N MET A 227 -3.81 -12.08 14.41
CA MET A 227 -3.44 -12.89 13.24
C MET A 227 -2.27 -13.85 13.54
N HIS A 228 -1.27 -13.39 14.29
CA HIS A 228 -0.19 -14.24 14.78
C HIS A 228 -0.69 -15.40 15.63
N THR A 229 -1.61 -15.13 16.55
CA THR A 229 -2.22 -16.16 17.40
C THR A 229 -3.05 -17.15 16.57
N LEU A 230 -3.82 -16.64 15.61
CA LEU A 230 -4.59 -17.48 14.70
C LEU A 230 -3.67 -18.42 13.92
N ARG A 231 -2.59 -17.89 13.32
CA ARG A 231 -1.57 -18.71 12.62
C ARG A 231 -0.98 -19.81 13.52
N TYR A 232 -0.70 -19.48 14.80
CA TYR A 232 -0.19 -20.48 15.74
C TYR A 232 -1.18 -21.61 16.02
N VAL A 233 -2.49 -21.31 16.02
CA VAL A 233 -3.56 -22.27 16.33
C VAL A 233 -3.87 -23.17 15.12
N ILE A 234 -3.94 -22.59 13.93
CA ILE A 234 -4.37 -23.31 12.72
C ILE A 234 -3.23 -23.82 11.84
N GLY A 235 -2.00 -23.35 12.06
CA GLY A 235 -0.84 -23.63 11.21
C GLY A 235 -0.66 -22.66 10.06
N ASP A 236 0.22 -23.02 9.13
CA ASP A 236 0.57 -22.21 7.95
C ASP A 236 -0.24 -22.62 6.69
N ASP A 237 -1.03 -23.70 6.76
CA ASP A 237 -1.83 -24.27 5.66
C ASP A 237 -3.22 -23.66 5.56
#